data_517bbc6364d569fc980f747ee6719074
#
_entry.id   517bbc6364d569fc980f747ee6719074
#
_cell.length_a   1.000
_cell.length_b   1.000
_cell.length_c   1.000
_cell.angle_alpha   90.00
_cell.angle_beta   90.00
_cell.angle_gamma   90.00
#
_symmetry.space_group_name_H-M   'P 1'
#
loop_
_entity.id
_entity.type
_entity.pdbx_description
1 polymer ?
#
loop_
_entity_poly.entity_id
_entity_poly.type
_entity_poly.pdbx_seq_one_letter_code
_entity_poly.pdbx_strand_id
1 'polypeptide(L)'
;AAAATNSPTDQARKYEAMLAGARALVNQSKFEESLKILELVTDKGPADESALQAEAYVLMGNALQALGRMKEASLAYLHVDILFAKEASLHAEALYNLTKTWKQVQLPDRSAEAEQKLVQTYPNSSWRKKLAK
;
A
#
# COMPACT_ATOMS: atom_id res chain seq x y z
N ALA A 1 -20.41 -27.57 -9.50
CA ALA A 1 -19.82 -27.24 -8.20
C ALA A 1 -18.52 -26.47 -8.34
N ALA A 2 -17.59 -26.96 -9.15
CA ALA A 2 -16.30 -26.28 -9.34
C ALA A 2 -16.45 -24.91 -9.98
N ALA A 3 -17.44 -24.72 -10.84
CA ALA A 3 -17.65 -23.44 -11.53
C ALA A 3 -18.04 -22.30 -10.58
N ALA A 4 -18.67 -22.64 -9.45
CA ALA A 4 -19.12 -21.64 -8.48
C ALA A 4 -17.97 -20.91 -7.80
N THR A 5 -16.79 -21.57 -7.68
CA THR A 5 -15.64 -20.99 -6.99
C THR A 5 -14.89 -19.95 -7.80
N ASN A 6 -15.28 -19.77 -9.09
CA ASN A 6 -14.62 -18.84 -10.00
C ASN A 6 -15.45 -17.59 -10.30
N SER A 7 -16.55 -17.38 -9.55
CA SER A 7 -17.34 -16.15 -9.73
C SER A 7 -16.53 -14.94 -9.28
N PRO A 8 -16.80 -13.74 -9.84
CA PRO A 8 -16.13 -12.52 -9.39
C PRO A 8 -16.24 -12.29 -7.88
N THR A 9 -17.39 -12.61 -7.28
CA THR A 9 -17.58 -12.47 -5.84
C THR A 9 -16.68 -13.42 -5.05
N ASP A 10 -16.59 -14.67 -5.51
CA ASP A 10 -15.75 -15.67 -4.85
C ASP A 10 -14.27 -15.30 -4.98
N GLN A 11 -13.86 -14.77 -6.13
CA GLN A 11 -12.50 -14.30 -6.33
C GLN A 11 -12.18 -13.14 -5.38
N ALA A 12 -13.10 -12.17 -5.26
CA ALA A 12 -12.92 -11.05 -4.36
C ALA A 12 -12.75 -11.53 -2.92
N ARG A 13 -13.62 -12.44 -2.47
CA ARG A 13 -13.53 -12.98 -1.12
C ARG A 13 -12.23 -13.72 -0.85
N LYS A 14 -11.77 -14.48 -1.85
CA LYS A 14 -10.49 -15.20 -1.74
C LYS A 14 -9.35 -14.23 -1.47
N TYR A 15 -9.26 -13.18 -2.29
CA TYR A 15 -8.16 -12.22 -2.16
C TYR A 15 -8.31 -11.31 -0.94
N GLU A 16 -9.54 -11.02 -0.52
CA GLU A 16 -9.76 -10.32 0.74
C GLU A 16 -9.26 -11.13 1.93
N ALA A 17 -9.51 -12.46 1.92
CA ALA A 17 -9.00 -13.33 2.98
C ALA A 17 -7.48 -13.39 2.97
N MET A 18 -6.88 -13.44 1.78
CA MET A 18 -5.42 -13.42 1.65
C MET A 18 -4.85 -12.12 2.18
N LEU A 19 -5.49 -11.00 1.86
CA LEU A 19 -5.08 -9.69 2.34
C LEU A 19 -5.15 -9.61 3.86
N ALA A 20 -6.23 -10.13 4.47
CA ALA A 20 -6.36 -10.17 5.91
C ALA A 20 -5.24 -10.97 6.56
N GLY A 21 -4.90 -12.11 5.96
CA GLY A 21 -3.77 -12.93 6.42
C GLY A 21 -2.45 -12.19 6.34
N ALA A 22 -2.22 -11.49 5.24
CA ALA A 22 -1.00 -10.71 5.06
C ALA A 22 -0.92 -9.56 6.08
N ARG A 23 -2.05 -8.90 6.34
CA ARG A 23 -2.14 -7.83 7.35
C ARG A 23 -1.75 -8.37 8.72
N ALA A 24 -2.26 -9.55 9.08
CA ALA A 24 -1.93 -10.17 10.36
C ALA A 24 -0.42 -10.48 10.44
N LEU A 25 0.16 -10.96 9.35
CA LEU A 25 1.60 -11.24 9.31
C LEU A 25 2.43 -9.98 9.47
N VAL A 26 2.04 -8.87 8.83
CA VAL A 26 2.72 -7.58 9.02
C VAL A 26 2.66 -7.17 10.49
N ASN A 27 1.49 -7.32 11.12
CA ASN A 27 1.30 -6.97 12.52
C ASN A 27 2.14 -7.84 13.45
N GLN A 28 2.49 -9.05 13.02
CA GLN A 28 3.37 -9.96 13.77
C GLN A 28 4.85 -9.79 13.38
N SER A 29 5.15 -8.82 12.56
CA SER A 29 6.50 -8.56 12.04
C SER A 29 7.05 -9.72 11.20
N LYS A 30 6.16 -10.50 10.59
CA LYS A 30 6.54 -11.57 9.67
C LYS A 30 6.52 -11.04 8.24
N PHE A 31 7.44 -10.13 7.96
CA PHE A 31 7.42 -9.31 6.74
C PHE A 31 7.68 -10.12 5.47
N GLU A 32 8.64 -11.05 5.50
CA GLU A 32 8.94 -11.86 4.32
C GLU A 32 7.76 -12.75 3.93
N GLU A 33 7.08 -13.34 4.93
CA GLU A 33 5.91 -14.17 4.67
C GLU A 33 4.76 -13.33 4.10
N SER A 34 4.56 -12.13 4.66
CA SER A 34 3.50 -11.25 4.19
C SER A 34 3.73 -10.82 2.75
N LEU A 35 4.99 -10.56 2.37
CA LEU A 35 5.31 -10.15 1.01
C LEU A 35 4.91 -11.19 -0.03
N LYS A 36 5.11 -12.46 0.27
CA LYS A 36 4.73 -13.52 -0.66
C LYS A 36 3.23 -13.50 -0.96
N ILE A 37 2.42 -13.29 0.08
CA ILE A 37 0.97 -13.21 -0.08
C ILE A 37 0.59 -11.93 -0.82
N LEU A 38 1.19 -10.81 -0.44
CA LEU A 38 0.87 -9.51 -1.05
C LEU A 38 1.23 -9.48 -2.53
N GLU A 39 2.33 -10.11 -2.92
CA GLU A 39 2.71 -10.22 -4.31
C GLU A 39 1.65 -11.00 -5.11
N LEU A 40 1.10 -12.07 -4.53
CA LEU A 40 0.02 -12.79 -5.18
C LEU A 40 -1.24 -11.94 -5.32
N VAL A 41 -1.60 -11.19 -4.29
CA VAL A 41 -2.78 -10.32 -4.33
C VAL A 41 -2.62 -9.25 -5.41
N THR A 42 -1.46 -8.59 -5.46
CA THR A 42 -1.26 -7.50 -6.43
C THR A 42 -1.10 -8.02 -7.86
N ASP A 43 -0.55 -9.22 -8.02
CA ASP A 43 -0.32 -9.81 -9.35
C ASP A 43 -1.54 -10.53 -9.91
N LYS A 44 -2.23 -11.31 -9.07
CA LYS A 44 -3.33 -12.18 -9.51
C LYS A 44 -4.71 -11.75 -9.03
N GLY A 45 -4.78 -10.85 -8.07
CA GLY A 45 -6.05 -10.39 -7.54
C GLY A 45 -6.82 -9.53 -8.52
N PRO A 46 -8.12 -9.28 -8.26
CA PRO A 46 -8.96 -8.51 -9.17
C PRO A 46 -8.49 -7.06 -9.26
N ALA A 47 -8.10 -6.66 -10.48
CA ALA A 47 -7.54 -5.34 -10.73
C ALA A 47 -8.54 -4.21 -10.49
N ASP A 48 -9.82 -4.51 -10.62
CA ASP A 48 -10.90 -3.52 -10.44
C ASP A 48 -11.33 -3.35 -8.98
N GLU A 49 -10.83 -4.18 -8.07
CA GLU A 49 -11.08 -4.03 -6.64
C GLU A 49 -10.06 -3.04 -6.06
N SER A 50 -10.34 -1.77 -6.28
CA SER A 50 -9.42 -0.68 -6.01
C SER A 50 -8.98 -0.59 -4.54
N ALA A 51 -9.92 -0.73 -3.59
CA ALA A 51 -9.59 -0.67 -2.17
C ALA A 51 -8.70 -1.84 -1.75
N LEU A 52 -8.98 -3.03 -2.26
CA LEU A 52 -8.18 -4.23 -1.98
C LEU A 52 -6.76 -4.06 -2.51
N GLN A 53 -6.63 -3.63 -3.77
CA GLN A 53 -5.32 -3.44 -4.38
C GLN A 53 -4.52 -2.35 -3.67
N ALA A 54 -5.17 -1.23 -3.36
CA ALA A 54 -4.52 -0.13 -2.67
C ALA A 54 -3.98 -0.56 -1.30
N GLU A 55 -4.79 -1.29 -0.54
CA GLU A 55 -4.34 -1.77 0.77
C GLU A 55 -3.18 -2.75 0.63
N ALA A 56 -3.24 -3.64 -0.37
CA ALA A 56 -2.17 -4.59 -0.61
C ALA A 56 -0.85 -3.87 -0.88
N TYR A 57 -0.86 -2.83 -1.71
CA TYR A 57 0.36 -2.06 -1.98
C TYR A 57 0.85 -1.28 -0.77
N VAL A 58 -0.05 -0.72 0.05
CA VAL A 58 0.36 -0.05 1.28
C VAL A 58 1.03 -1.04 2.24
N LEU A 59 0.42 -2.21 2.44
CA LEU A 59 1.01 -3.24 3.30
C LEU A 59 2.35 -3.73 2.76
N MET A 60 2.45 -3.87 1.44
CA MET A 60 3.71 -4.24 0.80
C MET A 60 4.79 -3.19 1.08
N GLY A 61 4.45 -1.92 0.92
CA GLY A 61 5.36 -0.83 1.25
C GLY A 61 5.80 -0.86 2.71
N ASN A 62 4.85 -1.12 3.62
CA ASN A 62 5.14 -1.20 5.05
C ASN A 62 6.12 -2.34 5.36
N ALA A 63 5.89 -3.52 4.78
CA ALA A 63 6.78 -4.66 4.98
C ALA A 63 8.17 -4.41 4.41
N LEU A 64 8.23 -3.85 3.19
CA LEU A 64 9.51 -3.54 2.54
C LEU A 64 10.29 -2.49 3.32
N GLN A 65 9.60 -1.46 3.83
CA GLN A 65 10.23 -0.44 4.65
C GLN A 65 10.82 -1.04 5.93
N ALA A 66 10.07 -1.92 6.59
CA ALA A 66 10.53 -2.60 7.80
C ALA A 66 11.76 -3.47 7.53
N LEU A 67 11.86 -4.03 6.33
CA LEU A 67 13.01 -4.84 5.91
C LEU A 67 14.19 -4.00 5.43
N GLY A 68 14.06 -2.68 5.42
CA GLY A 68 15.12 -1.79 4.95
C GLY A 68 15.20 -1.65 3.44
N ARG A 69 14.23 -2.18 2.71
CA ARG A 69 14.20 -2.12 1.24
C ARG A 69 13.45 -0.87 0.79
N MET A 70 14.06 0.28 1.04
CA MET A 70 13.37 1.58 0.90
C MET A 70 12.99 1.95 -0.52
N LYS A 71 13.82 1.61 -1.50
CA LYS A 71 13.49 1.91 -2.90
C LYS A 71 12.27 1.12 -3.35
N GLU A 72 12.24 -0.16 -3.02
CA GLU A 72 11.09 -1.01 -3.36
C GLU A 72 9.85 -0.56 -2.60
N ALA A 73 10.00 -0.15 -1.34
CA ALA A 73 8.88 0.38 -0.57
C ALA A 73 8.30 1.62 -1.26
N SER A 74 9.17 2.53 -1.71
CA SER A 74 8.71 3.72 -2.44
C SER A 74 7.91 3.35 -3.68
N LEU A 75 8.36 2.34 -4.42
CA LEU A 75 7.64 1.91 -5.62
C LEU A 75 6.26 1.34 -5.29
N ALA A 76 6.15 0.60 -4.17
CA ALA A 76 4.85 0.08 -3.75
C ALA A 76 3.89 1.21 -3.40
N TYR A 77 4.33 2.18 -2.61
CA TYR A 77 3.51 3.34 -2.27
C TYR A 77 3.16 4.17 -3.51
N LEU A 78 4.08 4.27 -4.46
CA LEU A 78 3.85 5.02 -5.69
C LEU A 78 2.71 4.41 -6.53
N HIS A 79 2.55 3.09 -6.49
CA HIS A 79 1.40 2.45 -7.15
C HIS A 79 0.09 3.01 -6.62
N VAL A 80 -0.01 3.24 -5.30
CA VAL A 80 -1.22 3.81 -4.71
C VAL A 80 -1.45 5.23 -5.22
N ASP A 81 -0.39 6.05 -5.25
CA ASP A 81 -0.51 7.44 -5.71
C ASP A 81 -0.94 7.53 -7.18
N ILE A 82 -0.40 6.66 -8.02
CA ILE A 82 -0.68 6.73 -9.46
C ILE A 82 -2.01 6.04 -9.83
N LEU A 83 -2.30 4.89 -9.24
CA LEU A 83 -3.40 4.05 -9.70
C LEU A 83 -4.62 4.08 -8.79
N PHE A 84 -4.45 4.38 -7.51
CA PHE A 84 -5.51 4.22 -6.52
C PHE A 84 -5.74 5.46 -5.68
N ALA A 85 -5.52 6.64 -6.27
CA ALA A 85 -5.66 7.92 -5.54
C ALA A 85 -7.08 8.16 -5.03
N LYS A 86 -8.08 7.50 -5.61
CA LYS A 86 -9.45 7.64 -5.14
C LYS A 86 -9.70 7.01 -3.77
N GLU A 87 -8.80 6.11 -3.33
CA GLU A 87 -8.86 5.53 -1.99
C GLU A 87 -8.19 6.51 -1.02
N ALA A 88 -8.93 7.54 -0.61
CA ALA A 88 -8.37 8.73 0.04
C ALA A 88 -7.51 8.43 1.25
N SER A 89 -7.98 7.57 2.17
CA SER A 89 -7.23 7.27 3.38
C SER A 89 -5.91 6.57 3.08
N LEU A 90 -5.95 5.58 2.18
CA LEU A 90 -4.77 4.82 1.78
C LEU A 90 -3.82 5.68 0.95
N HIS A 91 -4.37 6.58 0.14
CA HIS A 91 -3.56 7.52 -0.64
C HIS A 91 -2.79 8.47 0.29
N ALA A 92 -3.48 9.02 1.31
CA ALA A 92 -2.81 9.88 2.28
C ALA A 92 -1.69 9.13 3.01
N GLU A 93 -1.95 7.90 3.42
CA GLU A 93 -0.95 7.05 4.07
C GLU A 93 0.25 6.82 3.15
N ALA A 94 -0.01 6.51 1.88
CA ALA A 94 1.06 6.28 0.91
C ALA A 94 1.90 7.53 0.70
N LEU A 95 1.27 8.70 0.61
CA LEU A 95 1.99 9.96 0.44
C LEU A 95 2.87 10.29 1.64
N TYR A 96 2.36 10.02 2.85
CA TYR A 96 3.15 10.21 4.06
C TYR A 96 4.40 9.33 4.04
N ASN A 97 4.24 8.06 3.70
CA ASN A 97 5.35 7.12 3.66
C ASN A 97 6.32 7.43 2.51
N LEU A 98 5.81 7.88 1.36
CA LEU A 98 6.67 8.32 0.25
C LEU A 98 7.56 9.49 0.65
N THR A 99 7.03 10.42 1.44
CA THR A 99 7.83 11.54 1.95
C THR A 99 9.05 11.02 2.69
N LYS A 100 8.88 9.97 3.49
CA LYS A 100 9.95 9.36 4.27
C LYS A 100 10.89 8.50 3.42
N THR A 101 10.32 7.60 2.62
CA THR A 101 11.13 6.63 1.87
C THR A 101 11.92 7.26 0.74
N TRP A 102 11.34 8.25 0.03
CA TRP A 102 12.08 8.97 -1.01
C TRP A 102 13.28 9.72 -0.42
N LYS A 103 13.12 10.24 0.81
CA LYS A 103 14.23 10.92 1.51
C LYS A 103 15.32 9.90 1.84
N GLN A 104 14.93 8.70 2.29
CA GLN A 104 15.87 7.64 2.64
C GLN A 104 16.70 7.17 1.45
N VAL A 105 16.13 7.20 0.25
CA VAL A 105 16.87 6.81 -0.96
C VAL A 105 17.49 8.01 -1.67
N GLN A 106 17.56 9.15 -0.97
CA GLN A 106 18.23 10.36 -1.41
C GLN A 106 17.62 10.97 -2.68
N LEU A 107 16.29 10.99 -2.70
CA LEU A 107 15.52 11.67 -3.73
C LEU A 107 14.67 12.77 -3.08
N PRO A 108 15.33 13.85 -2.59
CA PRO A 108 14.61 14.89 -1.82
C PRO A 108 13.54 15.62 -2.62
N ASP A 109 13.71 15.76 -3.93
CA ASP A 109 12.70 16.43 -4.74
C ASP A 109 11.42 15.62 -4.81
N ARG A 110 11.53 14.29 -4.92
CA ARG A 110 10.36 13.42 -4.90
C ARG A 110 9.71 13.40 -3.52
N SER A 111 10.52 13.43 -2.47
CA SER A 111 10.04 13.53 -1.10
C SER A 111 9.21 14.81 -0.91
N ALA A 112 9.74 15.94 -1.39
CA ALA A 112 9.06 17.22 -1.29
C ALA A 112 7.75 17.24 -2.07
N GLU A 113 7.72 16.64 -3.26
CA GLU A 113 6.50 16.55 -4.06
C GLU A 113 5.41 15.72 -3.33
N ALA A 114 5.80 14.60 -2.73
CA ALA A 114 4.86 13.76 -1.98
C ALA A 114 4.31 14.51 -0.77
N GLU A 115 5.17 15.21 -0.05
CA GLU A 115 4.76 16.00 1.10
C GLU A 115 3.78 17.10 0.70
N GLN A 116 4.10 17.83 -0.37
CA GLN A 116 3.26 18.91 -0.87
C GLN A 116 1.88 18.39 -1.29
N LYS A 117 1.85 17.27 -1.99
CA LYS A 117 0.61 16.64 -2.41
C LYS A 117 -0.24 16.23 -1.19
N LEU A 118 0.39 15.67 -0.17
CA LEU A 118 -0.31 15.28 1.06
C LEU A 118 -0.94 16.51 1.74
N VAL A 119 -0.16 17.56 1.90
CA VAL A 119 -0.62 18.78 2.56
C VAL A 119 -1.76 19.45 1.78
N GLN A 120 -1.65 19.50 0.46
CA GLN A 120 -2.65 20.18 -0.38
C GLN A 120 -3.92 19.36 -0.55
N THR A 121 -3.79 18.04 -0.69
CA THR A 121 -4.94 17.18 -0.97
C THR A 121 -5.66 16.76 0.30
N TYR A 122 -4.91 16.51 1.37
CA TYR A 122 -5.47 15.95 2.61
C TYR A 122 -5.04 16.78 3.83
N PRO A 123 -5.34 18.07 3.87
CA PRO A 123 -4.83 18.97 4.93
C PRO A 123 -5.28 18.58 6.34
N ASN A 124 -6.41 17.89 6.45
CA ASN A 124 -6.97 17.53 7.76
C ASN A 124 -6.74 16.05 8.14
N SER A 125 -5.99 15.30 7.33
CA SER A 125 -5.79 13.89 7.61
C SER A 125 -4.81 13.69 8.78
N SER A 126 -4.95 12.56 9.47
CA SER A 126 -4.02 12.19 10.53
C SER A 126 -2.59 12.02 10.00
N TRP A 127 -2.47 11.58 8.75
CA TRP A 127 -1.16 11.42 8.11
C TRP A 127 -0.47 12.75 7.87
N ARG A 128 -1.25 13.75 7.43
CA ARG A 128 -0.70 15.11 7.27
C ARG A 128 -0.23 15.64 8.62
N LYS A 129 -0.98 15.39 9.69
CA LYS A 129 -0.62 15.85 11.02
C LYS A 129 0.67 15.23 11.53
N LYS A 130 0.99 14.01 11.10
CA LYS A 130 2.24 13.34 11.49
C LYS A 130 3.48 14.00 10.90
N LEU A 131 3.34 14.75 9.80
CA LEU A 131 4.46 15.47 9.21
C LEU A 131 5.02 16.54 10.14
N ALA A 132 4.18 17.10 10.99
CA ALA A 132 4.58 18.16 11.90
C ALA A 132 5.44 17.67 13.07
N LYS A 133 5.59 16.36 13.20
CA LYS A 133 6.37 15.73 14.28
C LYS A 133 7.71 15.14 13.76
#